data_02057cbc2bb9e45006e7b217074a2215
#
_entry.id   02057cbc2bb9e45006e7b217074a2215
#
_cell.length_a   1.000
_cell.length_b   1.000
_cell.length_c   1.000
_cell.angle_alpha   90.00
_cell.angle_beta   90.00
_cell.angle_gamma   90.00
#
_symmetry.space_group_name_H-M   'P 1'
#
loop_
_entity.id
_entity.type
_entity.pdbx_description
1 polymer ?
#
loop_
_entity_poly.entity_id
_entity_poly.type
_entity_poly.pdbx_seq_one_letter_code
_entity_poly.pdbx_strand_id
1 'polypeptide(L)'
;MSKEFARNLFNKQVMATDGTEIGVLSNIVVEIRGGNIIDMMVIPNPNFDTTRYRKEDNFILIPFDSVSAIKDYIIIDKMKAKA
;
A
#
# COMPACT_ATOMS: atom_id res chain seq x y z
N MET A 1 10.07 2.34 -16.47
CA MET A 1 9.62 1.67 -15.25
C MET A 1 9.62 0.16 -15.48
N SER A 2 10.19 -0.57 -14.55
CA SER A 2 10.20 -2.02 -14.66
C SER A 2 8.78 -2.57 -14.51
N LYS A 3 8.52 -3.68 -15.20
CA LYS A 3 7.22 -4.33 -15.07
C LYS A 3 7.18 -5.11 -13.77
N GLU A 4 6.10 -4.93 -13.04
CA GLU A 4 5.89 -5.65 -11.80
C GLU A 4 4.53 -6.36 -11.89
N PHE A 5 4.53 -7.67 -11.76
CA PHE A 5 3.28 -8.42 -11.74
C PHE A 5 2.60 -8.24 -10.38
N ALA A 6 1.28 -8.10 -10.41
CA ALA A 6 0.53 -7.88 -9.17
C ALA A 6 0.80 -8.95 -8.12
N ARG A 7 0.92 -10.21 -8.52
CA ARG A 7 1.20 -11.30 -7.58
C ARG A 7 2.53 -11.16 -6.86
N ASN A 8 3.49 -10.43 -7.47
CA ASN A 8 4.79 -10.19 -6.84
C ASN A 8 4.72 -9.12 -5.77
N LEU A 9 3.64 -8.38 -5.71
CA LEU A 9 3.44 -7.34 -4.70
C LEU A 9 2.86 -7.91 -3.40
N PHE A 10 2.14 -9.04 -3.50
CA PHE A 10 1.47 -9.63 -2.34
C PHE A 10 2.50 -10.10 -1.33
N ASN A 11 2.19 -9.87 -0.07
CA ASN A 11 3.03 -10.20 1.08
C ASN A 11 4.30 -9.36 1.19
N LYS A 12 4.50 -8.39 0.30
CA LYS A 12 5.60 -7.45 0.50
C LYS A 12 5.29 -6.54 1.68
N GLN A 13 6.32 -6.20 2.42
CA GLN A 13 6.17 -5.23 3.48
C GLN A 13 6.00 -3.84 2.89
N VAL A 14 5.15 -3.05 3.53
CA VAL A 14 4.90 -1.66 3.14
C VAL A 14 5.55 -0.77 4.18
N MET A 15 6.37 0.14 3.70
CA MET A 15 7.16 1.03 4.54
C MET A 15 7.03 2.45 4.02
N ALA A 16 7.10 3.42 4.91
CA ALA A 16 7.10 4.82 4.49
C ALA A 16 8.51 5.30 4.18
N THR A 17 8.60 6.41 3.46
CA THR A 17 9.89 7.02 3.11
C THR A 17 10.71 7.40 4.33
N ASP A 18 10.08 7.61 5.48
CA ASP A 18 10.78 7.93 6.73
C ASP A 18 11.20 6.69 7.52
N GLY A 19 11.00 5.50 6.96
CA GLY A 19 11.37 4.25 7.61
C GLY A 19 10.30 3.63 8.49
N THR A 20 9.13 4.26 8.59
CA THR A 20 8.03 3.70 9.39
C THR A 20 7.52 2.41 8.75
N GLU A 21 7.43 1.35 9.54
CA GLU A 21 6.82 0.11 9.07
C GLU A 21 5.30 0.23 9.14
N ILE A 22 4.64 0.09 8.00
CA ILE A 22 3.19 0.28 7.92
C ILE A 22 2.47 -1.06 8.04
N GLY A 23 2.90 -2.06 7.31
CA GLY A 23 2.27 -3.37 7.34
C GLY A 23 2.66 -4.23 6.17
N VAL A 24 1.75 -5.12 5.76
CA VAL A 24 1.99 -6.08 4.69
C VAL A 24 0.87 -5.96 3.67
N LEU A 25 1.24 -5.91 2.39
CA LEU A 25 0.25 -5.87 1.32
C LEU A 25 -0.51 -7.20 1.27
N SER A 26 -1.83 -7.13 1.40
CA SER A 26 -2.69 -8.31 1.32
C SER A 26 -3.41 -8.41 -0.01
N ASN A 27 -3.87 -7.28 -0.55
CA ASN A 27 -4.66 -7.28 -1.77
C ASN A 27 -4.56 -5.92 -2.44
N ILE A 28 -5.08 -5.84 -3.66
CA ILE A 28 -5.13 -4.58 -4.41
C ILE A 28 -6.55 -4.35 -4.91
N VAL A 29 -6.88 -3.07 -5.09
CA VAL A 29 -8.14 -2.66 -5.72
C VAL A 29 -7.80 -2.13 -7.10
N VAL A 30 -8.42 -2.69 -8.12
CA VAL A 30 -8.15 -2.32 -9.50
C VAL A 30 -9.40 -1.72 -10.13
N GLU A 31 -9.16 -0.81 -11.06
CA GLU A 31 -10.22 -0.25 -11.87
C GLU A 31 -10.64 -1.27 -12.93
N ILE A 32 -11.96 -1.50 -13.03
CA ILE A 32 -12.48 -2.54 -13.92
C ILE A 32 -12.16 -2.25 -15.38
N ARG A 33 -12.29 -1.00 -15.81
CA ARG A 33 -12.13 -0.65 -17.22
C ARG A 33 -10.70 -0.64 -17.68
N GLY A 34 -9.84 0.01 -16.92
CA GLY A 34 -8.45 0.21 -17.33
C GLY A 34 -7.47 -0.78 -16.75
N GLY A 35 -7.87 -1.54 -15.73
CA GLY A 35 -6.97 -2.45 -15.04
C GLY A 35 -5.93 -1.76 -14.18
N ASN A 36 -6.08 -0.45 -13.95
CA ASN A 36 -5.14 0.30 -13.12
C ASN A 36 -5.35 0.00 -11.65
N ILE A 37 -4.26 -0.11 -10.91
CA ILE A 37 -4.32 -0.26 -9.46
C ILE A 37 -4.70 1.09 -8.86
N ILE A 38 -5.77 1.11 -8.08
CA ILE A 38 -6.25 2.31 -7.42
C ILE A 38 -5.73 2.38 -6.00
N ASP A 39 -5.92 1.31 -5.24
CA ASP A 39 -5.57 1.25 -3.82
C ASP A 39 -4.88 -0.07 -3.50
N MET A 40 -4.12 -0.03 -2.43
CA MET A 40 -3.55 -1.22 -1.82
C MET A 40 -4.29 -1.51 -0.52
N MET A 41 -4.66 -2.77 -0.30
CA MET A 41 -5.22 -3.22 0.97
C MET A 41 -4.09 -3.78 1.81
N VAL A 42 -3.79 -3.10 2.90
CA VAL A 42 -2.64 -3.41 3.73
C VAL A 42 -3.11 -3.88 5.11
N ILE A 43 -2.56 -4.99 5.59
CA ILE A 43 -2.75 -5.43 6.96
C ILE A 43 -1.77 -4.61 7.79
N PRO A 44 -2.28 -3.69 8.64
CA PRO A 44 -1.38 -2.78 9.35
C PRO A 44 -0.60 -3.49 10.45
N ASN A 45 0.62 -3.03 10.64
CA ASN A 45 1.42 -3.43 11.79
C ASN A 45 0.67 -2.99 13.06
N PRO A 46 0.63 -3.82 14.11
CA PRO A 46 -0.08 -3.45 15.35
C PRO A 46 0.36 -2.13 15.97
N ASN A 47 1.59 -1.73 15.72
CA ASN A 47 2.14 -0.49 16.27
C ASN A 47 1.88 0.72 15.37
N PHE A 48 1.30 0.51 14.19
CA PHE A 48 1.06 1.61 13.25
C PHE A 48 -0.26 2.30 13.57
N ASP A 49 -0.21 3.64 13.64
CA ASP A 49 -1.41 4.45 13.86
C ASP A 49 -2.22 4.55 12.56
N THR A 50 -3.40 3.96 12.56
CA THR A 50 -4.26 3.88 11.37
C THR A 50 -5.36 4.94 11.36
N THR A 51 -5.38 5.86 12.31
CA THR A 51 -6.53 6.78 12.46
C THR A 51 -6.73 7.69 11.26
N ARG A 52 -5.69 7.99 10.50
CA ARG A 52 -5.77 8.88 9.35
C ARG A 52 -5.93 8.17 8.01
N TYR A 53 -6.16 6.87 8.05
CA TYR A 53 -6.27 6.05 6.84
C TYR A 53 -7.69 5.52 6.72
N ARG A 54 -8.11 5.31 5.47
CA ARG A 54 -9.38 4.62 5.22
C ARG A 54 -9.24 3.19 5.68
N LYS A 55 -10.28 2.67 6.30
CA LYS A 55 -10.28 1.30 6.82
C LYS A 55 -11.40 0.49 6.19
N GLU A 56 -11.12 -0.78 5.96
CA GLU A 56 -12.12 -1.73 5.52
C GLU A 56 -11.81 -3.05 6.19
N ASP A 57 -12.69 -3.50 7.07
CA ASP A 57 -12.47 -4.67 7.93
C ASP A 57 -11.17 -4.50 8.72
N ASN A 58 -10.23 -5.44 8.57
CA ASN A 58 -8.94 -5.38 9.25
C ASN A 58 -7.84 -4.72 8.42
N PHE A 59 -8.21 -4.14 7.27
CA PHE A 59 -7.26 -3.55 6.35
C PHE A 59 -7.30 -2.04 6.39
N ILE A 60 -6.20 -1.42 6.04
CA ILE A 60 -6.19 -0.01 5.67
C ILE A 60 -6.03 0.09 4.16
N LEU A 61 -6.60 1.14 3.58
CA LEU A 61 -6.51 1.40 2.15
C LEU A 61 -5.50 2.51 1.92
N ILE A 62 -4.51 2.22 1.11
CA ILE A 62 -3.45 3.17 0.78
C ILE A 62 -3.50 3.42 -0.73
N PRO A 63 -3.66 4.69 -1.15
CA PRO A 63 -3.69 4.99 -2.58
C PRO A 63 -2.41 4.55 -3.27
N PHE A 64 -2.55 3.90 -4.42
CA PHE A 64 -1.39 3.47 -5.17
C PHE A 64 -0.54 4.66 -5.64
N ASP A 65 -1.16 5.82 -5.82
CA ASP A 65 -0.46 7.04 -6.19
C ASP A 65 0.57 7.48 -5.15
N SER A 66 0.46 6.98 -3.91
CA SER A 66 1.42 7.30 -2.87
C SER A 66 2.70 6.47 -2.95
N VAL A 67 2.74 5.47 -3.82
CA VAL A 67 3.90 4.60 -3.95
C VAL A 67 5.06 5.37 -4.55
N SER A 68 6.16 5.40 -3.83
CA SER A 68 7.38 6.08 -4.23
C SER A 68 8.33 5.13 -4.95
N ALA A 69 8.39 3.89 -4.49
CA ALA A 69 9.25 2.87 -5.07
C ALA A 69 8.75 1.49 -4.70
N ILE A 70 9.08 0.50 -5.54
CA ILE A 70 8.82 -0.91 -5.26
C ILE A 70 10.14 -1.63 -5.42
N LYS A 71 10.61 -2.18 -4.32
CA LYS A 71 11.86 -2.94 -4.26
C LYS A 71 11.57 -4.21 -3.46
N ASP A 72 12.42 -4.56 -2.53
CA ASP A 72 12.10 -5.61 -1.55
C ASP A 72 10.91 -5.19 -0.67
N TYR A 73 10.71 -3.89 -0.55
CA TYR A 73 9.59 -3.28 0.15
C TYR A 73 8.82 -2.40 -0.81
N ILE A 74 7.54 -2.18 -0.49
CA ILE A 74 6.76 -1.14 -1.16
C ILE A 74 6.94 0.11 -0.31
N ILE A 75 7.48 1.16 -0.92
CA ILE A 75 7.78 2.40 -0.20
C ILE A 75 6.77 3.45 -0.60
N ILE A 76 6.10 4.03 0.40
CA ILE A 76 5.07 5.03 0.17
C ILE A 76 5.44 6.36 0.81
N ASP A 77 4.86 7.42 0.27
CA ASP A 77 4.91 8.75 0.85
C ASP A 77 3.69 8.93 1.74
N LYS A 78 3.91 9.04 3.05
CA LYS A 78 2.82 9.15 4.02
C LYS A 78 1.93 10.37 3.78
N MET A 79 2.50 11.45 3.28
CA MET A 79 1.72 12.65 3.00
C MET A 79 0.70 12.43 1.90
N LYS A 80 1.02 11.58 0.92
CA LYS A 80 0.10 11.25 -0.16
C LYS A 80 -0.83 10.10 0.20
N ALA A 81 -0.49 9.33 1.22
CA ALA A 81 -1.23 8.14 1.58
C ALA A 81 -2.42 8.42 2.49
N LYS A 82 -2.44 9.54 3.15
CA LYS A 82 -3.50 9.88 4.10
C LYS A 82 -4.80 10.18 3.35
N ALA A 83 -5.89 9.72 3.95
CA ALA A 83 -7.21 9.99 3.43
C ALA A 83 -7.60 11.46 3.62
#